data_82d8a62356af79149ca910cbc0bdaebd
#
_entry.id   82d8a62356af79149ca910cbc0bdaebd
#
_cell.length_a   1.000
_cell.length_b   1.000
_cell.length_c   1.000
_cell.angle_alpha   90.00
_cell.angle_beta   90.00
_cell.angle_gamma   90.00
#
_symmetry.space_group_name_H-M   'P 1'
#
loop_
_entity.id
_entity.type
_entity.pdbx_description
1 polymer ?
#
loop_
_entity_poly.entity_id
_entity_poly.type
_entity_poly.pdbx_seq_one_letter_code
_entity_poly.pdbx_strand_id
1 'polypeptide(L)'
;MLADSDTRWKWGALTAQRLVPDSSDSSDAGTAGSAGSAGSGRRLDGYLLRGRATPTVRQLAEVGVRTDSLREVTGIEFVRSMDRERYDVIVLSLVGGGVQAMLHGLAHAWQGATRRPVIVTGYVGVVYEKLADGLLLRHGADVVLANSRHDADRFRDVYTGVGTTGDSVTECALPFLGGARYDEKARQGRKYPGGTVVFAVQPSVPDNRADRTYLLRRAVDHARRHPDREVVVKLRSKPGEHTTHIEELPYQKLIAKFGDGLPPNFRLAYGNMGEVLDTTDLLVTISSTAALESLHRSIPTAILTDLGIREPLGNHHFLGSGCLASWDELDAGYRPEPDPEWLARQGVAADGSYETAFDAARHKVSALAAAETLPALAPYYTRATAPGYLPRILERYGFEPDGRPRPGAASADEAEVSGLRRVVRNTMRDAARGAYRHGVQRVAPVIRRMGEL
;
A
#
# COMPACT_ATOMS: atom_id res chain seq x y z
N MET A 1 6.12 -1.41 14.08
CA MET A 1 5.77 -1.71 12.65
C MET A 1 6.92 -1.30 11.74
N LEU A 2 7.20 -2.08 10.70
CA LEU A 2 8.26 -1.81 9.71
C LEU A 2 7.66 -1.61 8.32
N ALA A 3 8.06 -0.54 7.61
CA ALA A 3 7.64 -0.25 6.24
C ALA A 3 8.81 0.17 5.35
N ASP A 4 8.74 -0.09 4.03
CA ASP A 4 9.77 0.24 3.06
C ASP A 4 9.34 1.27 2.00
N SER A 5 8.10 1.77 2.06
CA SER A 5 7.56 2.78 1.16
C SER A 5 6.36 3.52 1.76
N ASP A 6 5.94 4.60 1.11
CA ASP A 6 4.79 5.41 1.48
C ASP A 6 3.47 4.62 1.58
N THR A 7 3.17 3.79 0.58
CA THR A 7 1.95 2.96 0.57
C THR A 7 1.97 1.92 1.68
N ARG A 8 3.15 1.31 1.89
CA ARG A 8 3.31 0.31 2.95
C ARG A 8 3.31 0.95 4.32
N TRP A 9 3.81 2.16 4.45
CA TRP A 9 3.62 2.94 5.66
C TRP A 9 2.13 3.18 5.94
N LYS A 10 1.36 3.68 4.94
CA LYS A 10 -0.09 3.90 5.06
C LYS A 10 -0.79 2.63 5.53
N TRP A 11 -0.59 1.53 4.82
CA TRP A 11 -1.23 0.25 5.15
C TRP A 11 -0.81 -0.25 6.54
N GLY A 12 0.49 -0.32 6.83
CA GLY A 12 1.01 -0.88 8.08
C GLY A 12 0.61 -0.08 9.31
N ALA A 13 0.67 1.26 9.23
CA ALA A 13 0.34 2.13 10.34
C ALA A 13 -1.16 2.09 10.67
N LEU A 14 -2.02 2.15 9.65
CA LEU A 14 -3.47 2.05 9.83
C LEU A 14 -3.88 0.62 10.27
N THR A 15 -3.22 -0.43 9.75
CA THR A 15 -3.43 -1.80 10.21
C THR A 15 -3.09 -1.94 11.71
N ALA A 16 -1.96 -1.40 12.14
CA ALA A 16 -1.57 -1.44 13.55
C ALA A 16 -2.62 -0.76 14.45
N GLN A 17 -3.19 0.37 14.01
CA GLN A 17 -4.30 1.03 14.71
C GLN A 17 -5.56 0.16 14.77
N ARG A 18 -5.91 -0.51 13.66
CA ARG A 18 -7.09 -1.38 13.61
C ARG A 18 -6.93 -2.65 14.45
N LEU A 19 -5.74 -3.20 14.55
CA LEU A 19 -5.47 -4.42 15.32
C LEU A 19 -5.41 -4.17 16.83
N VAL A 20 -4.91 -3.01 17.24
CA VAL A 20 -4.78 -2.61 18.65
C VAL A 20 -5.37 -1.21 18.80
N PRO A 21 -6.70 -1.08 18.93
CA PRO A 21 -7.36 0.21 19.13
C PRO A 21 -6.94 0.82 20.46
N ASP A 22 -6.95 2.15 20.56
CA ASP A 22 -6.73 2.83 21.83
C ASP A 22 -7.91 2.56 22.78
N SER A 23 -7.62 2.44 24.06
CA SER A 23 -8.65 2.23 25.09
C SER A 23 -9.68 3.39 25.19
N SER A 24 -9.38 4.53 24.57
CA SER A 24 -10.27 5.69 24.46
C SER A 24 -11.31 5.59 23.33
N ASP A 25 -11.11 4.70 22.35
CA ASP A 25 -12.03 4.54 21.22
C ASP A 25 -13.21 3.57 21.52
N SER A 26 -13.22 2.95 22.71
CA SER A 26 -14.30 2.05 23.16
C SER A 26 -15.41 2.77 23.92
N SER A 27 -15.81 3.97 23.48
CA SER A 27 -16.98 4.65 24.05
C SER A 27 -18.26 4.16 23.36
N ASP A 28 -18.65 2.90 23.62
CA ASP A 28 -20.04 2.47 23.62
C ASP A 28 -20.17 1.04 24.20
N ALA A 29 -20.30 0.95 25.53
CA ALA A 29 -21.09 -0.06 26.21
C ALA A 29 -20.96 0.17 27.73
N GLY A 30 -21.98 0.76 28.31
CA GLY A 30 -22.03 1.04 29.73
C GLY A 30 -21.94 -0.21 30.60
N THR A 31 -21.00 -0.20 31.50
CA THR A 31 -21.13 -0.73 32.87
C THR A 31 -19.98 -0.16 33.71
N ALA A 32 -20.37 0.70 34.67
CA ALA A 32 -19.48 1.15 35.71
C ALA A 32 -19.14 -0.03 36.64
N GLY A 33 -17.86 -0.23 36.88
CA GLY A 33 -17.42 -1.17 37.91
C GLY A 33 -15.94 -1.51 37.89
N SER A 34 -15.24 -0.97 38.87
CA SER A 34 -13.92 -1.27 39.41
C SER A 34 -12.71 -0.50 38.84
N ALA A 35 -12.26 0.47 39.62
CA ALA A 35 -10.95 1.05 39.61
C ALA A 35 -9.89 -0.04 39.89
N GLY A 36 -8.93 -0.21 38.99
CA GLY A 36 -7.78 -1.05 39.24
C GLY A 36 -6.95 -1.35 37.99
N SER A 37 -5.90 -0.62 37.80
CA SER A 37 -4.83 -0.74 36.82
C SER A 37 -4.84 0.38 35.77
N ALA A 38 -3.84 1.24 35.88
CA ALA A 38 -3.50 2.19 34.83
C ALA A 38 -3.22 1.42 33.53
N GLY A 39 -4.19 1.38 32.62
CA GLY A 39 -4.08 0.75 31.32
C GLY A 39 -2.93 1.43 30.56
N SER A 40 -1.87 0.72 30.27
CA SER A 40 -0.84 1.18 29.38
C SER A 40 -1.48 1.39 28.00
N GLY A 41 -1.62 2.65 27.60
CA GLY A 41 -2.14 2.99 26.26
C GLY A 41 -1.31 2.27 25.19
N ARG A 42 -1.92 2.03 24.02
CA ARG A 42 -1.23 1.48 22.87
C ARG A 42 0.04 2.28 22.56
N ARG A 43 1.17 1.57 22.42
CA ARG A 43 2.41 2.13 21.93
C ARG A 43 2.67 1.65 20.51
N LEU A 44 2.97 2.57 19.60
CA LEU A 44 3.30 2.27 18.21
C LEU A 44 4.68 2.83 17.84
N ASP A 45 5.68 1.97 17.79
CA ASP A 45 7.00 2.32 17.29
C ASP A 45 7.08 2.07 15.76
N GLY A 46 7.39 3.12 15.01
CA GLY A 46 7.54 3.10 13.56
C GLY A 46 9.00 2.88 13.14
N TYR A 47 9.20 2.00 12.18
CA TYR A 47 10.49 1.76 11.54
C TYR A 47 10.37 1.91 10.03
N LEU A 48 11.29 2.65 9.42
CA LEU A 48 11.39 2.81 7.96
C LEU A 48 12.61 2.03 7.49
N LEU A 49 12.38 1.02 6.66
CA LEU A 49 13.49 0.28 6.08
C LEU A 49 14.23 1.17 5.08
N ARG A 50 15.51 1.36 5.31
CA ARG A 50 16.39 2.18 4.47
C ARG A 50 16.44 1.65 3.05
N GLY A 51 16.12 2.49 2.07
CA GLY A 51 16.12 2.11 0.68
C GLY A 51 15.69 3.23 -0.26
N ARG A 52 15.56 2.89 -1.54
CA ARG A 52 15.16 3.86 -2.58
C ARG A 52 13.78 4.47 -2.34
N ALA A 53 12.84 3.68 -1.85
CA ALA A 53 11.45 4.08 -1.66
C ALA A 53 11.12 4.52 -0.22
N THR A 54 12.13 4.73 0.63
CA THR A 54 11.93 5.26 2.00
C THR A 54 11.08 6.53 1.94
N PRO A 55 9.97 6.61 2.67
CA PRO A 55 9.04 7.74 2.62
C PRO A 55 9.68 9.06 3.04
N THR A 56 9.24 10.15 2.43
CA THR A 56 9.59 11.52 2.88
C THR A 56 8.69 11.93 4.06
N VAL A 57 9.12 12.96 4.81
CA VAL A 57 8.33 13.51 5.93
C VAL A 57 6.93 13.92 5.47
N ARG A 58 6.80 14.51 4.28
CA ARG A 58 5.51 14.87 3.70
C ARG A 58 4.60 13.65 3.48
N GLN A 59 5.14 12.58 2.87
CA GLN A 59 4.38 11.34 2.62
C GLN A 59 3.93 10.66 3.92
N LEU A 60 4.75 10.73 4.97
CA LEU A 60 4.38 10.23 6.29
C LEU A 60 3.26 11.04 6.92
N ALA A 61 3.34 12.38 6.82
CA ALA A 61 2.34 13.29 7.35
C ALA A 61 0.97 13.13 6.68
N GLU A 62 0.92 12.80 5.37
CA GLU A 62 -0.32 12.55 4.64
C GLU A 62 -1.12 11.36 5.17
N VAL A 63 -0.49 10.41 5.85
CA VAL A 63 -1.19 9.25 6.45
C VAL A 63 -1.92 9.63 7.73
N GLY A 64 -1.44 10.64 8.45
CA GLY A 64 -2.06 11.15 9.69
C GLY A 64 -1.90 10.24 10.91
N VAL A 65 -1.17 9.12 10.82
CA VAL A 65 -0.93 8.24 11.95
C VAL A 65 0.24 8.74 12.79
N ARG A 66 0.00 8.94 14.09
CA ARG A 66 1.03 9.26 15.07
C ARG A 66 1.71 7.99 15.55
N THR A 67 3.02 8.04 15.67
CA THR A 67 3.86 6.99 16.26
C THR A 67 4.62 7.56 17.45
N ASP A 68 4.85 6.75 18.48
CA ASP A 68 5.62 7.13 19.67
C ASP A 68 7.11 7.32 19.36
N SER A 69 7.61 6.56 18.40
CA SER A 69 8.95 6.76 17.84
C SER A 69 8.97 6.42 16.36
N LEU A 70 9.87 7.07 15.61
CA LEU A 70 10.09 6.80 14.19
C LEU A 70 11.59 6.76 13.91
N ARG A 71 12.08 5.63 13.37
CA ARG A 71 13.49 5.44 13.04
C ARG A 71 13.68 4.86 11.65
N GLU A 72 14.69 5.33 10.92
CA GLU A 72 15.15 4.70 9.68
C GLU A 72 16.24 3.68 10.03
N VAL A 73 16.05 2.44 9.56
CA VAL A 73 16.91 1.29 9.91
C VAL A 73 17.27 0.45 8.69
N THR A 74 18.36 -0.30 8.77
CA THR A 74 18.65 -1.44 7.91
C THR A 74 17.89 -2.68 8.38
N GLY A 75 17.84 -3.75 7.59
CA GLY A 75 17.22 -5.01 8.01
C GLY A 75 17.88 -5.59 9.27
N ILE A 76 19.22 -5.50 9.35
CA ILE A 76 19.99 -6.00 10.52
C ILE A 76 19.69 -5.17 11.78
N GLU A 77 19.71 -3.84 11.66
CA GLU A 77 19.39 -2.93 12.78
C GLU A 77 17.96 -3.17 13.29
N PHE A 78 17.00 -3.38 12.37
CA PHE A 78 15.65 -3.74 12.75
C PHE A 78 15.62 -5.04 13.56
N VAL A 79 16.16 -6.14 13.04
CA VAL A 79 16.15 -7.44 13.72
C VAL A 79 16.82 -7.36 15.10
N ARG A 80 17.96 -6.67 15.21
CA ARG A 80 18.65 -6.46 16.48
C ARG A 80 17.87 -5.63 17.49
N SER A 81 17.02 -4.72 17.02
CA SER A 81 16.20 -3.85 17.89
C SER A 81 14.88 -4.50 18.32
N MET A 82 14.55 -5.69 17.81
CA MET A 82 13.33 -6.41 18.15
C MET A 82 13.50 -7.19 19.44
N ASP A 83 13.37 -6.46 20.53
CA ASP A 83 13.29 -7.02 21.87
C ASP A 83 11.92 -7.67 22.07
N ARG A 84 11.92 -8.98 22.25
CA ARG A 84 10.72 -9.80 22.44
C ARG A 84 9.95 -9.49 23.73
N GLU A 85 10.59 -8.87 24.70
CA GLU A 85 9.94 -8.45 25.96
C GLU A 85 9.28 -7.08 25.81
N ARG A 86 9.66 -6.32 24.80
CA ARG A 86 9.18 -4.96 24.55
C ARG A 86 7.98 -4.90 23.61
N TYR A 87 7.86 -5.86 22.70
CA TYR A 87 6.82 -5.85 21.66
C TYR A 87 5.95 -7.09 21.72
N ASP A 88 4.63 -6.91 21.73
CA ASP A 88 3.65 -7.98 21.61
C ASP A 88 3.40 -8.35 20.15
N VAL A 89 3.42 -7.36 19.25
CA VAL A 89 3.08 -7.52 17.84
C VAL A 89 4.06 -6.76 16.94
N ILE A 90 4.51 -7.39 15.86
CA ILE A 90 5.32 -6.79 14.81
C ILE A 90 4.56 -6.86 13.49
N VAL A 91 4.22 -5.70 12.92
CA VAL A 91 3.60 -5.60 11.59
C VAL A 91 4.71 -5.39 10.54
N LEU A 92 4.88 -6.36 9.64
CA LEU A 92 5.82 -6.31 8.52
C LEU A 92 5.08 -5.85 7.25
N SER A 93 5.14 -4.57 6.96
CA SER A 93 4.55 -3.94 5.79
C SER A 93 5.61 -3.67 4.72
N LEU A 94 6.06 -4.73 4.06
CA LEU A 94 7.20 -4.73 3.14
C LEU A 94 6.86 -5.40 1.80
N VAL A 95 7.74 -5.21 0.79
CA VAL A 95 7.74 -6.12 -0.38
C VAL A 95 7.97 -7.56 0.07
N GLY A 96 7.48 -8.54 -0.68
CA GLY A 96 7.59 -9.96 -0.30
C GLY A 96 9.00 -10.39 0.08
N GLY A 97 10.01 -10.02 -0.70
CA GLY A 97 11.42 -10.31 -0.37
C GLY A 97 11.90 -9.66 0.94
N GLY A 98 11.37 -8.48 1.28
CA GLY A 98 11.63 -7.83 2.58
C GLY A 98 10.99 -8.60 3.73
N VAL A 99 9.74 -9.04 3.58
CA VAL A 99 9.08 -9.89 4.58
C VAL A 99 9.87 -11.17 4.80
N GLN A 100 10.23 -11.87 3.71
CA GLN A 100 11.02 -13.11 3.76
C GLN A 100 12.33 -12.90 4.51
N ALA A 101 13.07 -11.81 4.21
CA ALA A 101 14.34 -11.51 4.87
C ALA A 101 14.16 -11.23 6.37
N MET A 102 13.12 -10.47 6.76
CA MET A 102 12.84 -10.24 8.18
C MET A 102 12.43 -11.52 8.90
N LEU A 103 11.60 -12.36 8.28
CA LEU A 103 11.23 -13.66 8.87
C LEU A 103 12.45 -14.54 9.15
N HIS A 104 13.40 -14.65 8.21
CA HIS A 104 14.64 -15.39 8.42
C HIS A 104 15.54 -14.76 9.49
N GLY A 105 15.72 -13.44 9.45
CA GLY A 105 16.52 -12.72 10.45
C GLY A 105 15.96 -12.87 11.87
N LEU A 106 14.64 -12.74 12.03
CA LEU A 106 13.94 -12.91 13.29
C LEU A 106 13.94 -14.37 13.75
N ALA A 107 13.73 -15.34 12.84
CA ALA A 107 13.84 -16.76 13.15
C ALA A 107 15.22 -17.12 13.72
N HIS A 108 16.28 -16.57 13.11
CA HIS A 108 17.63 -16.76 13.62
C HIS A 108 17.84 -16.07 14.99
N ALA A 109 17.42 -14.80 15.14
CA ALA A 109 17.59 -14.03 16.36
C ALA A 109 16.83 -14.62 17.56
N TRP A 110 15.70 -15.27 17.31
CA TRP A 110 14.86 -15.89 18.34
C TRP A 110 15.00 -17.41 18.43
N GLN A 111 16.07 -17.96 17.86
CA GLN A 111 16.33 -19.40 17.93
C GLN A 111 16.34 -19.89 19.38
N GLY A 112 15.53 -20.92 19.68
CA GLY A 112 15.37 -21.47 21.04
C GLY A 112 14.47 -20.63 21.97
N ALA A 113 13.91 -19.52 21.49
CA ALA A 113 12.95 -18.75 22.27
C ALA A 113 11.54 -19.34 22.15
N THR A 114 10.89 -19.56 23.26
CA THR A 114 9.50 -20.05 23.33
C THR A 114 8.50 -18.90 23.28
N ARG A 115 8.86 -17.73 23.80
CA ARG A 115 8.04 -16.51 23.76
C ARG A 115 8.65 -15.49 22.80
N ARG A 116 7.86 -14.97 21.91
CA ARG A 116 8.23 -13.96 20.92
C ARG A 116 7.04 -13.11 20.51
N PRO A 117 7.23 -11.94 19.91
CA PRO A 117 6.14 -11.16 19.32
C PRO A 117 5.39 -11.92 18.21
N VAL A 118 4.11 -11.62 18.07
CA VAL A 118 3.28 -12.08 16.96
C VAL A 118 3.70 -11.33 15.69
N ILE A 119 3.96 -12.07 14.62
CA ILE A 119 4.31 -11.49 13.32
C ILE A 119 3.07 -11.39 12.43
N VAL A 120 2.71 -10.17 12.05
CA VAL A 120 1.60 -9.86 11.16
C VAL A 120 2.14 -9.31 9.84
N THR A 121 1.61 -9.76 8.73
CA THR A 121 1.89 -9.20 7.39
C THR A 121 0.64 -9.26 6.51
N GLY A 122 0.70 -8.73 5.30
CA GLY A 122 -0.38 -8.76 4.32
C GLY A 122 -0.01 -8.05 3.04
N TYR A 123 -1.01 -7.73 2.24
CA TYR A 123 -0.86 -6.94 1.03
C TYR A 123 -1.41 -5.52 1.22
N VAL A 124 -0.74 -4.53 0.63
CA VAL A 124 -1.07 -3.10 0.80
C VAL A 124 -2.17 -2.58 -0.12
N GLY A 125 -2.70 -3.45 -0.97
CA GLY A 125 -3.73 -3.12 -1.96
C GLY A 125 -4.16 -4.36 -2.70
N VAL A 126 -4.72 -4.18 -3.90
CA VAL A 126 -5.15 -5.28 -4.77
C VAL A 126 -3.94 -6.05 -5.30
N VAL A 127 -4.05 -7.36 -5.35
CA VAL A 127 -3.01 -8.27 -5.87
C VAL A 127 -3.40 -8.74 -7.26
N TYR A 128 -2.73 -8.21 -8.27
CA TYR A 128 -3.00 -8.54 -9.67
C TYR A 128 -2.13 -9.67 -10.20
N GLU A 129 -0.81 -9.62 -9.89
CA GLU A 129 0.19 -10.51 -10.45
C GLU A 129 1.01 -11.21 -9.36
N LYS A 130 1.65 -12.33 -9.72
CA LYS A 130 2.62 -13.05 -8.86
C LYS A 130 2.07 -13.38 -7.47
N LEU A 131 0.78 -13.68 -7.40
CA LEU A 131 0.10 -13.96 -6.13
C LEU A 131 0.79 -15.08 -5.37
N ALA A 132 1.05 -16.22 -6.03
CA ALA A 132 1.64 -17.38 -5.39
C ALA A 132 3.02 -17.07 -4.78
N ASP A 133 3.95 -16.52 -5.57
CA ASP A 133 5.28 -16.15 -5.05
C ASP A 133 5.18 -15.12 -3.92
N GLY A 134 4.34 -14.11 -4.10
CA GLY A 134 4.15 -13.08 -3.07
C GLY A 134 3.58 -13.64 -1.75
N LEU A 135 2.73 -14.67 -1.79
CA LEU A 135 2.21 -15.35 -0.61
C LEU A 135 3.25 -16.25 0.04
N LEU A 136 3.99 -17.03 -0.77
CA LEU A 136 5.05 -17.90 -0.27
C LEU A 136 6.19 -17.11 0.39
N LEU A 137 6.47 -15.88 -0.06
CA LEU A 137 7.38 -14.95 0.59
C LEU A 137 6.87 -14.42 1.94
N ARG A 138 5.57 -14.55 2.24
CA ARG A 138 4.93 -14.17 3.51
C ARG A 138 4.61 -15.36 4.40
N HIS A 139 4.70 -16.56 3.87
CA HIS A 139 4.50 -17.77 4.64
C HIS A 139 5.53 -17.87 5.78
N GLY A 140 5.07 -18.26 6.94
CA GLY A 140 5.85 -18.27 8.18
C GLY A 140 5.58 -17.08 9.11
N ALA A 141 4.82 -16.07 8.66
CA ALA A 141 4.19 -15.11 9.56
C ALA A 141 2.99 -15.76 10.28
N ASP A 142 2.75 -15.34 11.53
CA ASP A 142 1.64 -15.90 12.33
C ASP A 142 0.28 -15.50 11.77
N VAL A 143 0.18 -14.29 11.23
CA VAL A 143 -1.04 -13.74 10.63
C VAL A 143 -0.71 -13.12 9.27
N VAL A 144 -1.37 -13.62 8.23
CA VAL A 144 -1.35 -13.07 6.88
C VAL A 144 -2.71 -12.46 6.58
N LEU A 145 -2.79 -11.14 6.64
CA LEU A 145 -4.04 -10.41 6.42
C LEU A 145 -4.42 -10.42 4.93
N ALA A 146 -5.64 -10.82 4.66
CA ALA A 146 -6.30 -10.74 3.36
C ALA A 146 -7.30 -9.58 3.40
N ASN A 147 -7.21 -8.64 2.46
CA ASN A 147 -7.99 -7.41 2.49
C ASN A 147 -9.45 -7.56 2.07
N SER A 148 -9.89 -8.79 1.82
CA SER A 148 -11.24 -9.15 1.43
C SER A 148 -11.46 -10.66 1.55
N ARG A 149 -12.73 -11.08 1.50
CA ARG A 149 -13.07 -12.50 1.37
C ARG A 149 -12.48 -13.10 0.10
N HIS A 150 -12.57 -12.39 -1.02
CA HIS A 150 -11.98 -12.81 -2.28
C HIS A 150 -10.48 -13.09 -2.15
N ASP A 151 -9.73 -12.22 -1.50
CA ASP A 151 -8.30 -12.44 -1.25
C ASP A 151 -8.08 -13.59 -0.26
N ALA A 152 -8.88 -13.70 0.80
CA ALA A 152 -8.73 -14.75 1.81
C ALA A 152 -8.89 -16.15 1.21
N ASP A 153 -9.88 -16.34 0.34
CA ASP A 153 -10.10 -17.60 -0.35
C ASP A 153 -8.91 -17.96 -1.25
N ARG A 154 -8.47 -17.02 -2.10
CA ARG A 154 -7.31 -17.21 -2.98
C ARG A 154 -6.01 -17.47 -2.21
N PHE A 155 -5.81 -16.84 -1.06
CA PHE A 155 -4.60 -17.02 -0.25
C PHE A 155 -4.57 -18.42 0.36
N ARG A 156 -5.71 -18.90 0.87
CA ARG A 156 -5.85 -20.28 1.38
C ARG A 156 -5.61 -21.30 0.26
N ASP A 157 -6.20 -21.07 -0.93
CA ASP A 157 -6.02 -21.94 -2.09
C ASP A 157 -4.54 -22.08 -2.49
N VAL A 158 -3.79 -20.98 -2.49
CA VAL A 158 -2.35 -21.02 -2.79
C VAL A 158 -1.60 -21.82 -1.74
N TYR A 159 -1.86 -21.60 -0.44
CA TYR A 159 -1.15 -22.31 0.62
C TYR A 159 -1.48 -23.81 0.62
N THR A 160 -2.75 -24.17 0.48
CA THR A 160 -3.14 -25.58 0.38
C THR A 160 -2.62 -26.24 -0.89
N GLY A 161 -2.61 -25.51 -2.01
CA GLY A 161 -2.09 -25.99 -3.30
C GLY A 161 -0.59 -26.32 -3.29
N VAL A 162 0.19 -25.74 -2.36
CA VAL A 162 1.61 -26.06 -2.16
C VAL A 162 1.85 -26.97 -0.95
N GLY A 163 0.80 -27.58 -0.39
CA GLY A 163 0.90 -28.53 0.71
C GLY A 163 1.15 -27.92 2.10
N THR A 164 0.84 -26.60 2.27
CA THR A 164 0.88 -25.93 3.58
C THR A 164 -0.55 -25.67 4.10
N THR A 165 -0.69 -25.23 5.36
CA THR A 165 -2.00 -24.85 5.88
C THR A 165 -2.31 -23.38 5.59
N GLY A 166 -3.61 -23.07 5.42
CA GLY A 166 -4.10 -21.71 5.29
C GLY A 166 -4.41 -21.02 6.63
N ASP A 167 -4.01 -21.60 7.76
CA ASP A 167 -4.42 -21.16 9.11
C ASP A 167 -3.94 -19.74 9.45
N SER A 168 -2.81 -19.31 8.89
CA SER A 168 -2.31 -17.95 9.08
C SER A 168 -3.17 -16.90 8.38
N VAL A 169 -3.92 -17.27 7.32
CA VAL A 169 -4.74 -16.34 6.55
C VAL A 169 -5.93 -15.86 7.37
N THR A 170 -6.05 -14.56 7.50
CA THR A 170 -7.14 -13.91 8.24
C THR A 170 -7.78 -12.84 7.38
N GLU A 171 -9.08 -12.97 7.14
CA GLU A 171 -9.88 -12.00 6.42
C GLU A 171 -9.97 -10.69 7.23
N CYS A 172 -9.81 -9.58 6.55
CA CYS A 172 -10.08 -8.24 7.03
C CYS A 172 -10.55 -7.36 5.87
N ALA A 173 -10.41 -6.04 5.98
CA ALA A 173 -10.57 -5.10 4.87
C ALA A 173 -9.30 -4.26 4.68
N LEU A 174 -9.27 -3.43 3.64
CA LEU A 174 -8.22 -2.42 3.50
C LEU A 174 -8.31 -1.43 4.67
N PRO A 175 -7.24 -1.17 5.42
CA PRO A 175 -7.31 -0.41 6.67
C PRO A 175 -7.60 1.09 6.47
N PHE A 176 -7.52 1.57 5.25
CA PHE A 176 -7.71 2.98 4.88
C PHE A 176 -9.04 3.28 4.17
N LEU A 177 -9.96 2.32 4.11
CA LEU A 177 -11.35 2.60 3.73
C LEU A 177 -11.99 3.48 4.80
N GLY A 178 -12.88 4.36 4.38
CA GLY A 178 -13.54 5.30 5.29
C GLY A 178 -13.85 6.62 4.59
N GLY A 179 -14.27 7.61 5.36
CA GLY A 179 -14.77 8.89 4.89
C GLY A 179 -16.29 8.89 4.72
N ALA A 180 -16.86 10.07 4.48
CA ALA A 180 -18.30 10.22 4.33
C ALA A 180 -18.83 9.49 3.10
N ARG A 181 -19.99 8.88 3.23
CA ARG A 181 -20.71 8.30 2.11
C ARG A 181 -21.08 9.41 1.11
N TYR A 182 -21.04 9.08 -0.17
CA TYR A 182 -21.42 9.99 -1.24
C TYR A 182 -22.88 10.44 -1.08
N ASP A 183 -23.09 11.74 -1.11
CA ASP A 183 -24.40 12.38 -1.12
C ASP A 183 -24.43 13.45 -2.22
N GLU A 184 -25.14 13.17 -3.29
CA GLU A 184 -25.30 14.10 -4.42
C GLU A 184 -26.01 15.39 -3.99
N LYS A 185 -26.96 15.32 -3.04
CA LYS A 185 -27.71 16.48 -2.60
C LYS A 185 -26.88 17.45 -1.79
N ALA A 186 -25.94 16.95 -0.99
CA ALA A 186 -25.02 17.79 -0.20
C ALA A 186 -24.03 18.58 -1.09
N ARG A 187 -24.04 18.35 -2.40
CA ARG A 187 -23.08 18.92 -3.35
C ARG A 187 -23.67 20.04 -4.23
N GLN A 188 -24.90 20.42 -3.97
CA GLN A 188 -25.57 21.53 -4.67
C GLN A 188 -24.88 22.88 -4.38
N GLY A 189 -24.88 23.80 -5.37
CA GLY A 189 -24.29 25.14 -5.25
C GLY A 189 -22.78 25.22 -5.47
N ARG A 190 -22.14 24.16 -5.99
CA ARG A 190 -20.71 24.17 -6.36
C ARG A 190 -20.44 25.00 -7.61
N LYS A 191 -19.17 25.43 -7.74
CA LYS A 191 -18.67 26.15 -8.90
C LYS A 191 -18.94 25.43 -10.22
N TYR A 192 -18.87 24.10 -10.20
CA TYR A 192 -19.16 23.23 -11.36
C TYR A 192 -20.39 22.38 -11.07
N PRO A 193 -21.57 22.78 -11.58
CA PRO A 193 -22.85 22.08 -11.29
C PRO A 193 -22.88 20.63 -11.78
N GLY A 194 -22.14 20.29 -12.85
CA GLY A 194 -21.99 18.94 -13.37
C GLY A 194 -21.07 18.05 -12.53
N GLY A 195 -20.48 18.59 -11.43
CA GLY A 195 -19.68 17.85 -10.48
C GLY A 195 -18.19 17.77 -10.82
N THR A 196 -17.46 17.01 -9.99
CA THR A 196 -16.01 16.79 -10.13
C THR A 196 -15.72 15.37 -10.58
N VAL A 197 -15.07 15.24 -11.73
CA VAL A 197 -14.54 13.98 -12.25
C VAL A 197 -13.06 13.88 -11.89
N VAL A 198 -12.69 12.84 -11.16
CA VAL A 198 -11.29 12.61 -10.74
C VAL A 198 -10.71 11.43 -11.51
N PHE A 199 -9.72 11.67 -12.35
CA PHE A 199 -8.94 10.62 -12.98
C PHE A 199 -7.73 10.28 -12.10
N ALA A 200 -7.84 9.18 -11.35
CA ALA A 200 -6.77 8.68 -10.48
C ALA A 200 -5.76 7.88 -11.31
N VAL A 201 -4.62 8.48 -11.64
CA VAL A 201 -3.57 7.85 -12.44
C VAL A 201 -2.58 7.08 -11.59
N GLN A 202 -1.93 6.09 -12.20
CA GLN A 202 -0.94 5.24 -11.56
C GLN A 202 0.46 5.50 -12.13
N PRO A 203 1.55 5.37 -11.33
CA PRO A 203 2.92 5.62 -11.77
C PRO A 203 3.39 4.72 -12.92
N SER A 204 2.97 3.45 -12.92
CA SER A 204 3.44 2.42 -13.86
C SER A 204 2.35 1.85 -14.77
N VAL A 205 1.12 2.36 -14.71
CA VAL A 205 -0.01 1.85 -15.52
C VAL A 205 -0.73 3.01 -16.19
N PRO A 206 -0.84 3.01 -17.52
CA PRO A 206 -0.08 2.19 -18.46
C PRO A 206 1.41 2.57 -18.46
N ASP A 207 2.28 1.68 -18.93
CA ASP A 207 3.74 1.86 -18.87
C ASP A 207 4.33 2.62 -20.07
N ASN A 208 3.59 2.72 -21.17
CA ASN A 208 4.06 3.34 -22.41
C ASN A 208 3.53 4.76 -22.61
N ARG A 209 4.26 5.54 -23.41
CA ARG A 209 3.96 6.95 -23.68
C ARG A 209 2.67 7.16 -24.47
N ALA A 210 2.40 6.30 -25.45
CA ALA A 210 1.25 6.45 -26.34
C ALA A 210 -0.07 6.35 -25.56
N ASP A 211 -0.21 5.30 -24.77
CA ASP A 211 -1.37 5.03 -23.93
C ASP A 211 -1.56 6.10 -22.86
N ARG A 212 -0.47 6.51 -22.17
CA ARG A 212 -0.54 7.60 -21.16
C ARG A 212 -0.98 8.93 -21.79
N THR A 213 -0.45 9.24 -22.97
CA THR A 213 -0.84 10.46 -23.70
C THR A 213 -2.28 10.37 -24.18
N TYR A 214 -2.71 9.22 -24.67
CA TYR A 214 -4.09 8.97 -25.07
C TYR A 214 -5.05 9.23 -23.92
N LEU A 215 -4.87 8.59 -22.78
CA LEU A 215 -5.73 8.75 -21.60
C LEU A 215 -5.74 10.19 -21.08
N LEU A 216 -4.59 10.88 -21.11
CA LEU A 216 -4.53 12.28 -20.72
C LEU A 216 -5.33 13.17 -21.68
N ARG A 217 -5.25 12.93 -23.00
CA ARG A 217 -6.07 13.63 -23.99
C ARG A 217 -7.55 13.40 -23.74
N ARG A 218 -7.96 12.16 -23.51
CA ARG A 218 -9.36 11.84 -23.22
C ARG A 218 -9.88 12.60 -22.00
N ALA A 219 -9.10 12.70 -20.93
CA ALA A 219 -9.46 13.49 -19.75
C ALA A 219 -9.59 15.00 -20.09
N VAL A 220 -8.68 15.55 -20.89
CA VAL A 220 -8.76 16.95 -21.37
C VAL A 220 -9.96 17.16 -22.28
N ASP A 221 -10.24 16.22 -23.20
CA ASP A 221 -11.37 16.30 -24.11
C ASP A 221 -12.71 16.15 -23.38
N HIS A 222 -12.78 15.33 -22.34
CA HIS A 222 -13.93 15.27 -21.43
C HIS A 222 -14.19 16.62 -20.77
N ALA A 223 -13.14 17.29 -20.28
CA ALA A 223 -13.27 18.62 -19.71
C ALA A 223 -13.78 19.67 -20.71
N ARG A 224 -13.36 19.59 -21.98
CA ARG A 224 -13.83 20.48 -23.06
C ARG A 224 -15.30 20.24 -23.40
N ARG A 225 -15.72 18.98 -23.44
CA ARG A 225 -17.11 18.59 -23.75
C ARG A 225 -18.09 18.93 -22.64
N HIS A 226 -17.60 18.93 -21.39
CA HIS A 226 -18.39 19.17 -20.20
C HIS A 226 -17.83 20.35 -19.40
N PRO A 227 -18.02 21.61 -19.87
CA PRO A 227 -17.49 22.80 -19.21
C PRO A 227 -18.13 23.06 -17.83
N ASP A 228 -19.25 22.43 -17.53
CA ASP A 228 -19.94 22.42 -16.25
C ASP A 228 -19.34 21.46 -15.23
N ARG A 229 -18.38 20.61 -15.62
CA ARG A 229 -17.67 19.66 -14.76
C ARG A 229 -16.24 20.10 -14.48
N GLU A 230 -15.75 19.91 -13.27
CA GLU A 230 -14.32 19.98 -13.00
C GLU A 230 -13.67 18.62 -13.32
N VAL A 231 -12.56 18.62 -14.06
CA VAL A 231 -11.77 17.42 -14.33
C VAL A 231 -10.41 17.51 -13.65
N VAL A 232 -10.16 16.60 -12.73
CA VAL A 232 -8.95 16.58 -11.92
C VAL A 232 -8.15 15.32 -12.22
N VAL A 233 -6.93 15.47 -12.71
CA VAL A 233 -5.98 14.35 -12.80
C VAL A 233 -5.22 14.24 -11.49
N LYS A 234 -5.55 13.24 -10.70
CA LYS A 234 -4.93 13.00 -9.39
C LYS A 234 -3.63 12.22 -9.53
N LEU A 235 -2.55 12.90 -9.23
CA LEU A 235 -1.19 12.37 -9.28
C LEU A 235 -0.78 11.82 -7.91
N ARG A 236 0.06 10.80 -7.91
CA ARG A 236 0.50 10.15 -6.69
C ARG A 236 1.65 10.90 -5.99
N SER A 237 2.65 11.31 -6.76
CA SER A 237 3.88 11.88 -6.20
C SER A 237 4.27 13.16 -6.93
N LYS A 238 4.90 14.08 -6.18
CA LYS A 238 5.55 15.26 -6.75
C LYS A 238 6.86 14.86 -7.45
N PRO A 239 7.34 15.67 -8.42
CA PRO A 239 8.67 15.49 -8.98
C PRO A 239 9.73 15.48 -7.86
N GLY A 240 10.54 14.42 -7.79
CA GLY A 240 11.55 14.25 -6.74
C GLY A 240 11.20 13.25 -5.66
N GLU A 241 9.94 12.92 -5.47
CA GLU A 241 9.53 11.91 -4.52
C GLU A 241 9.63 10.50 -5.11
N HIS A 242 10.12 9.58 -4.30
CA HIS A 242 10.23 8.18 -4.68
C HIS A 242 9.00 7.41 -4.22
N THR A 243 8.54 6.51 -5.08
CA THR A 243 7.51 5.52 -4.78
C THR A 243 8.05 4.14 -5.07
N THR A 244 7.32 3.10 -4.67
CA THR A 244 7.67 1.70 -4.98
C THR A 244 7.86 1.48 -6.48
N HIS A 245 6.97 2.05 -7.30
CA HIS A 245 7.03 1.99 -8.75
C HIS A 245 7.74 3.23 -9.30
N ILE A 246 8.65 3.03 -10.25
CA ILE A 246 9.34 4.12 -10.94
C ILE A 246 8.37 4.70 -11.97
N GLU A 247 8.10 5.99 -11.88
CA GLU A 247 7.32 6.70 -12.90
C GLU A 247 8.27 7.27 -13.96
N GLU A 248 8.49 6.51 -15.03
CA GLU A 248 9.38 6.91 -16.14
C GLU A 248 8.80 8.05 -16.97
N LEU A 249 7.47 8.07 -17.10
CA LEU A 249 6.72 9.02 -17.93
C LEU A 249 5.70 9.81 -17.10
N PRO A 250 6.16 10.73 -16.24
CA PRO A 250 5.25 11.48 -15.37
C PRO A 250 4.23 12.30 -16.15
N TYR A 251 2.97 12.29 -15.73
CA TYR A 251 1.89 13.06 -16.36
C TYR A 251 2.17 14.56 -16.36
N GLN A 252 2.91 15.07 -15.38
CA GLN A 252 3.38 16.47 -15.34
C GLN A 252 4.21 16.86 -16.56
N LYS A 253 5.01 15.93 -17.08
CA LYS A 253 5.81 16.15 -18.31
C LYS A 253 4.98 15.97 -19.59
N LEU A 254 3.93 15.15 -19.54
CA LEU A 254 3.04 14.95 -20.66
C LEU A 254 2.13 16.16 -20.85
N ILE A 255 1.56 16.68 -19.74
CA ILE A 255 0.65 17.83 -19.79
C ILE A 255 1.33 19.10 -20.29
N ALA A 256 2.61 19.30 -19.98
CA ALA A 256 3.38 20.45 -20.45
C ALA A 256 3.41 20.57 -22.00
N LYS A 257 3.12 19.51 -22.74
CA LYS A 257 3.05 19.51 -24.20
C LYS A 257 1.74 20.03 -24.75
N PHE A 258 0.72 20.23 -23.92
CA PHE A 258 -0.57 20.78 -24.32
C PHE A 258 -0.52 22.32 -24.40
N GLY A 259 0.57 22.96 -23.88
CA GLY A 259 0.70 24.41 -23.87
C GLY A 259 -0.48 25.12 -23.22
N ASP A 260 -0.89 26.27 -23.78
CA ASP A 260 -2.03 27.07 -23.30
C ASP A 260 -3.40 26.47 -23.70
N GLY A 261 -3.44 25.29 -24.32
CA GLY A 261 -4.67 24.65 -24.81
C GLY A 261 -5.48 23.89 -23.77
N LEU A 262 -5.16 23.99 -22.47
CA LEU A 262 -5.92 23.33 -21.41
C LEU A 262 -7.19 24.11 -21.07
N PRO A 263 -8.35 23.43 -20.94
CA PRO A 263 -9.59 24.09 -20.55
C PRO A 263 -9.54 24.54 -19.07
N PRO A 264 -10.23 25.62 -18.68
CA PRO A 264 -10.14 26.22 -17.35
C PRO A 264 -10.70 25.33 -16.23
N ASN A 265 -11.49 24.34 -16.57
CA ASN A 265 -12.07 23.34 -15.67
C ASN A 265 -11.21 22.07 -15.56
N PHE A 266 -9.96 22.08 -16.06
CA PHE A 266 -9.01 20.98 -15.97
C PHE A 266 -7.82 21.35 -15.07
N ARG A 267 -7.43 20.45 -14.15
CA ARG A 267 -6.22 20.66 -13.34
C ARG A 267 -5.56 19.34 -12.91
N LEU A 268 -4.30 19.43 -12.50
CA LEU A 268 -3.58 18.37 -11.80
C LEU A 268 -3.72 18.56 -10.29
N ALA A 269 -3.84 17.46 -9.53
CA ALA A 269 -3.90 17.49 -8.08
C ALA A 269 -2.97 16.47 -7.43
N TYR A 270 -2.56 16.79 -6.20
CA TYR A 270 -1.78 15.95 -5.30
C TYR A 270 -2.53 15.82 -3.96
N GLY A 271 -1.94 15.15 -2.98
CA GLY A 271 -2.47 15.07 -1.62
C GLY A 271 -3.11 13.73 -1.29
N ASN A 272 -3.76 13.68 -0.15
CA ASN A 272 -4.44 12.48 0.36
C ASN A 272 -5.61 12.11 -0.55
N MET A 273 -5.74 10.82 -0.90
CA MET A 273 -6.84 10.35 -1.75
C MET A 273 -8.20 10.51 -1.05
N GLY A 274 -8.24 10.30 0.27
CA GLY A 274 -9.46 10.49 1.05
C GLY A 274 -10.04 11.91 0.91
N GLU A 275 -9.17 12.94 1.03
CA GLU A 275 -9.57 14.35 0.87
C GLU A 275 -10.04 14.65 -0.56
N VAL A 276 -9.39 14.05 -1.56
CA VAL A 276 -9.81 14.20 -2.95
C VAL A 276 -11.18 13.56 -3.17
N LEU A 277 -11.42 12.38 -2.59
CA LEU A 277 -12.71 11.69 -2.69
C LEU A 277 -13.85 12.46 -2.00
N ASP A 278 -13.56 13.27 -0.98
CA ASP A 278 -14.58 14.12 -0.33
C ASP A 278 -15.24 15.12 -1.30
N THR A 279 -14.56 15.43 -2.42
CA THR A 279 -15.08 16.34 -3.45
C THR A 279 -15.39 15.65 -4.78
N THR A 280 -15.22 14.33 -4.90
CA THR A 280 -15.37 13.56 -6.14
C THR A 280 -16.82 13.15 -6.37
N ASP A 281 -17.32 13.36 -7.57
CA ASP A 281 -18.66 12.91 -8.02
C ASP A 281 -18.59 11.73 -8.99
N LEU A 282 -17.43 11.54 -9.65
CA LEU A 282 -17.09 10.36 -10.44
C LEU A 282 -15.59 10.09 -10.34
N LEU A 283 -15.22 8.94 -9.85
CA LEU A 283 -13.84 8.48 -9.94
C LEU A 283 -13.64 7.69 -11.22
N VAL A 284 -12.57 8.00 -11.94
CA VAL A 284 -12.12 7.29 -13.14
C VAL A 284 -10.70 6.76 -12.90
N THR A 285 -10.44 5.51 -13.24
CA THR A 285 -9.10 4.94 -13.15
C THR A 285 -8.94 3.71 -14.04
N ILE A 286 -7.73 3.21 -14.22
CA ILE A 286 -7.52 1.89 -14.85
C ILE A 286 -7.67 0.79 -13.80
N SER A 287 -6.86 0.84 -12.73
CA SER A 287 -6.85 -0.21 -11.68
C SER A 287 -6.27 0.28 -10.36
N SER A 288 -6.36 1.59 -10.09
CA SER A 288 -5.88 2.12 -8.81
C SER A 288 -6.70 1.56 -7.65
N THR A 289 -6.05 1.26 -6.53
CA THR A 289 -6.74 0.93 -5.26
C THR A 289 -7.71 2.03 -4.82
N ALA A 290 -7.54 3.27 -5.30
CA ALA A 290 -8.49 4.36 -5.10
C ALA A 290 -9.93 4.02 -5.56
N ALA A 291 -10.09 3.09 -6.52
CA ALA A 291 -11.40 2.58 -6.91
C ALA A 291 -12.13 1.93 -5.73
N LEU A 292 -11.42 1.14 -4.92
CA LEU A 292 -12.00 0.49 -3.73
C LEU A 292 -12.36 1.51 -2.64
N GLU A 293 -11.52 2.56 -2.45
CA GLU A 293 -11.83 3.67 -1.54
C GLU A 293 -13.09 4.44 -2.01
N SER A 294 -13.23 4.64 -3.32
CA SER A 294 -14.38 5.31 -3.95
C SER A 294 -15.66 4.48 -3.82
N LEU A 295 -15.60 3.21 -4.16
CA LEU A 295 -16.72 2.26 -4.09
C LEU A 295 -17.23 2.10 -2.66
N HIS A 296 -16.32 2.03 -1.67
CA HIS A 296 -16.70 1.98 -0.26
C HIS A 296 -17.52 3.20 0.18
N ARG A 297 -17.26 4.37 -0.40
CA ARG A 297 -18.04 5.60 -0.15
C ARG A 297 -19.28 5.73 -1.04
N SER A 298 -19.58 4.72 -1.85
CA SER A 298 -20.67 4.75 -2.86
C SER A 298 -20.51 5.87 -3.88
N ILE A 299 -19.29 6.34 -4.15
CA ILE A 299 -19.01 7.29 -5.22
C ILE A 299 -19.07 6.54 -6.56
N PRO A 300 -19.79 7.04 -7.58
CA PRO A 300 -19.74 6.48 -8.94
C PRO A 300 -18.28 6.28 -9.39
N THR A 301 -17.95 5.08 -9.86
CA THR A 301 -16.57 4.68 -10.17
C THR A 301 -16.50 4.00 -11.52
N ALA A 302 -15.65 4.50 -12.41
CA ALA A 302 -15.39 3.96 -13.72
C ALA A 302 -14.00 3.35 -13.81
N ILE A 303 -13.95 2.09 -14.24
CA ILE A 303 -12.72 1.36 -14.57
C ILE A 303 -12.55 1.36 -16.08
N LEU A 304 -11.51 2.05 -16.55
CA LEU A 304 -11.34 2.29 -17.99
C LEU A 304 -11.03 1.02 -18.77
N THR A 305 -11.76 0.88 -19.88
CA THR A 305 -11.62 -0.21 -20.86
C THR A 305 -11.01 0.25 -22.19
N ASP A 306 -10.71 1.53 -22.35
CA ASP A 306 -10.18 2.13 -23.58
C ASP A 306 -8.93 1.45 -24.13
N LEU A 307 -8.10 0.88 -23.25
CA LEU A 307 -6.89 0.15 -23.62
C LEU A 307 -7.08 -1.38 -23.60
N GLY A 308 -8.34 -1.83 -23.55
CA GLY A 308 -8.73 -3.22 -23.35
C GLY A 308 -8.67 -3.66 -21.90
N ILE A 309 -9.19 -4.88 -21.62
CA ILE A 309 -9.10 -5.53 -20.31
C ILE A 309 -7.93 -6.50 -20.37
N ARG A 310 -6.87 -6.21 -19.64
CA ARG A 310 -5.60 -6.96 -19.72
C ARG A 310 -4.91 -7.05 -18.37
N GLU A 311 -4.25 -8.17 -18.12
CA GLU A 311 -3.47 -8.40 -16.90
C GLU A 311 -2.42 -7.30 -16.62
N PRO A 312 -1.61 -6.83 -17.60
CA PRO A 312 -0.64 -5.76 -17.36
C PRO A 312 -1.26 -4.42 -16.94
N LEU A 313 -2.55 -4.20 -17.23
CA LEU A 313 -3.29 -3.03 -16.79
C LEU A 313 -3.90 -3.22 -15.38
N GLY A 314 -4.06 -4.46 -14.92
CA GLY A 314 -4.70 -4.79 -13.64
C GLY A 314 -6.23 -4.60 -13.63
N ASN A 315 -6.84 -4.10 -14.70
CA ASN A 315 -8.28 -3.82 -14.75
C ASN A 315 -9.14 -5.09 -14.85
N HIS A 316 -8.56 -6.24 -15.21
CA HIS A 316 -9.22 -7.55 -15.18
C HIS A 316 -9.73 -7.92 -13.77
N HIS A 317 -9.13 -7.38 -12.71
CA HIS A 317 -9.60 -7.57 -11.32
C HIS A 317 -11.05 -7.08 -11.13
N PHE A 318 -11.47 -6.09 -11.91
CA PHE A 318 -12.79 -5.47 -11.83
C PHE A 318 -13.83 -6.12 -12.75
N LEU A 319 -13.52 -7.26 -13.37
CA LEU A 319 -14.52 -8.05 -14.10
C LEU A 319 -15.65 -8.45 -13.16
N GLY A 320 -16.88 -8.28 -13.61
CA GLY A 320 -18.09 -8.52 -12.80
C GLY A 320 -18.44 -7.41 -11.79
N SER A 321 -17.63 -6.35 -11.70
CA SER A 321 -17.89 -5.26 -10.75
C SER A 321 -19.03 -4.32 -11.13
N GLY A 322 -19.51 -4.35 -12.40
CA GLY A 322 -20.43 -3.34 -12.94
C GLY A 322 -19.78 -1.97 -13.22
N CYS A 323 -18.47 -1.82 -12.96
CA CYS A 323 -17.77 -0.53 -13.03
C CYS A 323 -17.00 -0.29 -14.33
N LEU A 324 -16.98 -1.24 -15.26
CA LEU A 324 -16.23 -1.13 -16.52
C LEU A 324 -16.89 -0.11 -17.45
N ALA A 325 -16.11 0.86 -17.93
CA ALA A 325 -16.58 1.87 -18.87
C ALA A 325 -15.42 2.44 -19.71
N SER A 326 -15.73 2.92 -20.89
CA SER A 326 -14.82 3.71 -21.72
C SER A 326 -15.04 5.21 -21.52
N TRP A 327 -14.08 6.03 -21.92
CA TRP A 327 -14.25 7.48 -21.95
C TRP A 327 -15.42 7.91 -22.88
N ASP A 328 -15.70 7.16 -23.98
CA ASP A 328 -16.82 7.47 -24.87
C ASP A 328 -18.17 7.29 -24.17
N GLU A 329 -18.33 6.23 -23.38
CA GLU A 329 -19.53 6.03 -22.58
C GLU A 329 -19.69 7.10 -21.49
N LEU A 330 -18.59 7.49 -20.82
CA LEU A 330 -18.61 8.58 -19.84
C LEU A 330 -18.93 9.95 -20.47
N ASP A 331 -18.43 10.21 -21.69
CA ASP A 331 -18.75 11.40 -22.47
C ASP A 331 -20.23 11.42 -22.88
N ALA A 332 -20.85 10.26 -23.11
CA ALA A 332 -22.28 10.11 -23.39
C ALA A 332 -23.15 10.19 -22.10
N GLY A 333 -22.53 10.35 -20.92
CA GLY A 333 -23.26 10.51 -19.67
C GLY A 333 -23.51 9.19 -18.90
N TYR A 334 -22.92 8.08 -19.36
CA TYR A 334 -23.02 6.81 -18.62
C TYR A 334 -22.36 6.92 -17.26
N ARG A 335 -23.05 6.41 -16.23
CA ARG A 335 -22.52 6.26 -14.86
C ARG A 335 -22.57 4.79 -14.49
N PRO A 336 -21.42 4.15 -14.22
CA PRO A 336 -21.38 2.75 -13.81
C PRO A 336 -22.14 2.52 -12.50
N GLU A 337 -22.84 1.40 -12.42
CA GLU A 337 -23.52 0.92 -11.21
C GLU A 337 -22.78 -0.34 -10.71
N PRO A 338 -22.14 -0.27 -9.53
CA PRO A 338 -21.38 -1.39 -9.02
C PRO A 338 -22.26 -2.55 -8.57
N ASP A 339 -21.82 -3.77 -8.87
CA ASP A 339 -22.48 -4.99 -8.43
C ASP A 339 -22.35 -5.20 -6.91
N PRO A 340 -23.47 -5.35 -6.16
CA PRO A 340 -23.44 -5.45 -4.70
C PRO A 340 -22.73 -6.71 -4.17
N GLU A 341 -22.82 -7.85 -4.88
CA GLU A 341 -22.17 -9.09 -4.47
C GLU A 341 -20.64 -8.99 -4.65
N TRP A 342 -20.23 -8.37 -5.77
CA TRP A 342 -18.83 -8.07 -6.00
C TRP A 342 -18.28 -7.13 -4.90
N LEU A 343 -19.00 -6.05 -4.56
CA LEU A 343 -18.60 -5.12 -3.49
C LEU A 343 -18.42 -5.85 -2.15
N ALA A 344 -19.36 -6.71 -1.78
CA ALA A 344 -19.31 -7.49 -0.55
C ALA A 344 -18.09 -8.43 -0.54
N ARG A 345 -17.84 -9.15 -1.64
CA ARG A 345 -16.65 -10.03 -1.77
C ARG A 345 -15.33 -9.28 -1.70
N GLN A 346 -15.28 -8.04 -2.15
CA GLN A 346 -14.07 -7.21 -2.09
C GLN A 346 -13.92 -6.44 -0.77
N GLY A 347 -14.84 -6.61 0.18
CA GLY A 347 -14.78 -5.96 1.49
C GLY A 347 -14.93 -4.43 1.41
N VAL A 348 -15.67 -3.94 0.39
CA VAL A 348 -15.87 -2.50 0.14
C VAL A 348 -17.34 -2.08 0.15
N ALA A 349 -18.25 -2.98 0.54
CA ALA A 349 -19.65 -2.64 0.69
C ALA A 349 -19.86 -1.52 1.73
N ALA A 350 -20.75 -0.58 1.41
CA ALA A 350 -21.07 0.56 2.28
C ALA A 350 -22.27 0.25 3.22
N ASP A 351 -22.32 -0.97 3.74
CA ASP A 351 -23.41 -1.52 4.55
C ASP A 351 -23.14 -1.53 6.06
N GLY A 352 -22.02 -0.94 6.50
CA GLY A 352 -21.58 -0.95 7.90
C GLY A 352 -20.69 -2.15 8.27
N SER A 353 -20.54 -3.16 7.42
CA SER A 353 -19.70 -4.34 7.69
C SER A 353 -18.20 -3.99 7.89
N TYR A 354 -17.76 -2.84 7.42
CA TYR A 354 -16.41 -2.35 7.63
C TYR A 354 -16.05 -2.12 9.11
N GLU A 355 -17.02 -1.76 9.95
CA GLU A 355 -16.82 -1.50 11.39
C GLU A 355 -16.27 -2.75 12.11
N THR A 356 -16.73 -3.93 11.71
CA THR A 356 -16.35 -5.22 12.29
C THR A 356 -15.32 -5.99 11.46
N ALA A 357 -14.87 -5.46 10.31
CA ALA A 357 -14.01 -6.16 9.37
C ALA A 357 -12.64 -6.59 9.95
N PHE A 358 -12.22 -5.97 11.06
CA PHE A 358 -10.97 -6.31 11.73
C PHE A 358 -11.14 -7.17 12.99
N ASP A 359 -12.36 -7.53 13.38
CA ASP A 359 -12.63 -8.26 14.64
C ASP A 359 -11.93 -9.62 14.65
N ALA A 360 -12.05 -10.40 13.59
CA ALA A 360 -11.38 -11.70 13.47
C ALA A 360 -9.85 -11.56 13.58
N ALA A 361 -9.28 -10.54 12.96
CA ALA A 361 -7.85 -10.27 13.02
C ALA A 361 -7.42 -9.81 14.44
N ARG A 362 -8.21 -8.95 15.09
CA ARG A 362 -7.98 -8.53 16.50
C ARG A 362 -8.00 -9.72 17.45
N HIS A 363 -9.04 -10.56 17.36
CA HIS A 363 -9.17 -11.74 18.21
C HIS A 363 -8.00 -12.70 18.03
N LYS A 364 -7.61 -12.98 16.77
CA LYS A 364 -6.49 -13.87 16.48
C LYS A 364 -5.17 -13.33 17.00
N VAL A 365 -4.87 -12.04 16.74
CA VAL A 365 -3.64 -11.39 17.22
C VAL A 365 -3.60 -11.37 18.75
N SER A 366 -4.71 -11.03 19.41
CA SER A 366 -4.80 -11.03 20.87
C SER A 366 -4.61 -12.42 21.47
N ALA A 367 -5.22 -13.45 20.89
CA ALA A 367 -5.06 -14.81 21.33
C ALA A 367 -3.61 -15.31 21.20
N LEU A 368 -2.95 -14.98 20.08
CA LEU A 368 -1.54 -15.33 19.87
C LEU A 368 -0.60 -14.54 20.81
N ALA A 369 -0.87 -13.26 21.06
CA ALA A 369 -0.08 -12.45 21.97
C ALA A 369 -0.20 -12.90 23.46
N ALA A 370 -1.37 -13.42 23.82
CA ALA A 370 -1.64 -13.98 25.14
C ALA A 370 -1.09 -15.41 25.34
N ALA A 371 -0.71 -16.09 24.28
CA ALA A 371 -0.20 -17.46 24.36
C ALA A 371 1.15 -17.50 25.12
N GLU A 372 1.32 -18.48 26.02
CA GLU A 372 2.56 -18.66 26.76
C GLU A 372 3.74 -18.98 25.83
N THR A 373 3.49 -19.70 24.75
CA THR A 373 4.49 -20.09 23.76
C THR A 373 3.96 -19.90 22.35
N LEU A 374 4.85 -19.48 21.43
CA LEU A 374 4.59 -19.47 20.00
C LEU A 374 5.59 -20.38 19.29
N PRO A 375 5.17 -21.12 18.24
CA PRO A 375 6.09 -21.96 17.47
C PRO A 375 7.17 -21.07 16.82
N ALA A 376 8.34 -21.68 16.54
CA ALA A 376 9.40 -21.00 15.81
C ALA A 376 8.88 -20.53 14.43
N LEU A 377 9.37 -19.39 13.94
CA LEU A 377 9.05 -18.92 12.60
C LEU A 377 9.56 -19.92 11.56
N ALA A 378 8.70 -20.37 10.65
CA ALA A 378 9.00 -21.36 9.63
C ALA A 378 8.68 -20.84 8.22
N PRO A 379 9.56 -19.99 7.62
CA PRO A 379 9.37 -19.50 6.26
C PRO A 379 9.33 -20.63 5.23
N TYR A 380 8.50 -20.47 4.18
CA TYR A 380 8.36 -21.47 3.12
C TYR A 380 9.65 -21.73 2.35
N TYR A 381 10.29 -20.65 1.89
CA TYR A 381 11.56 -20.77 1.18
C TYR A 381 12.71 -21.00 2.15
N THR A 382 13.44 -22.08 1.94
CA THR A 382 14.62 -22.49 2.69
C THR A 382 15.81 -22.68 1.76
N ARG A 383 17.00 -22.92 2.30
CA ARG A 383 18.19 -23.29 1.47
C ARG A 383 17.98 -24.58 0.71
N ALA A 384 17.18 -25.50 1.25
CA ALA A 384 16.88 -26.78 0.60
C ALA A 384 15.83 -26.60 -0.53
N THR A 385 14.78 -25.83 -0.28
CA THR A 385 13.65 -25.67 -1.22
C THR A 385 13.90 -24.59 -2.29
N ALA A 386 14.76 -23.60 -2.01
CA ALA A 386 15.02 -22.45 -2.90
C ALA A 386 16.50 -22.02 -2.89
N PRO A 387 17.47 -22.93 -3.22
CA PRO A 387 18.91 -22.68 -3.04
C PRO A 387 19.45 -21.52 -3.90
N GLY A 388 18.86 -21.26 -5.06
CA GLY A 388 19.27 -20.15 -5.95
C GLY A 388 18.47 -18.85 -5.75
N TYR A 389 17.30 -18.91 -5.14
CA TYR A 389 16.39 -17.79 -4.98
C TYR A 389 16.55 -17.09 -3.64
N LEU A 390 16.45 -17.84 -2.55
CA LEU A 390 16.48 -17.32 -1.18
C LEU A 390 17.77 -16.54 -0.85
N PRO A 391 19.00 -17.04 -1.15
CA PRO A 391 20.22 -16.33 -0.81
C PRO A 391 20.29 -14.92 -1.40
N ARG A 392 19.84 -14.75 -2.65
CA ARG A 392 19.82 -13.45 -3.33
C ARG A 392 18.84 -12.46 -2.69
N ILE A 393 17.75 -12.96 -2.11
CA ILE A 393 16.80 -12.13 -1.36
C ILE A 393 17.46 -11.69 -0.06
N LEU A 394 17.96 -12.61 0.74
CA LEU A 394 18.51 -12.33 2.07
C LEU A 394 19.72 -11.38 2.01
N GLU A 395 20.60 -11.57 1.03
CA GLU A 395 21.78 -10.72 0.81
C GLU A 395 21.41 -9.23 0.63
N ARG A 396 20.32 -8.91 -0.06
CA ARG A 396 19.86 -7.52 -0.28
C ARG A 396 19.53 -6.79 1.03
N TYR A 397 19.21 -7.54 2.08
CA TYR A 397 18.85 -7.02 3.39
C TYR A 397 19.96 -7.25 4.44
N GLY A 398 21.12 -7.73 4.01
CA GLY A 398 22.30 -7.89 4.84
C GLY A 398 22.37 -9.22 5.62
N PHE A 399 21.60 -10.24 5.20
CA PHE A 399 21.60 -11.54 5.86
C PHE A 399 22.31 -12.62 5.02
N GLU A 400 22.92 -13.56 5.75
CA GLU A 400 23.38 -14.83 5.19
C GLU A 400 22.20 -15.77 4.91
N PRO A 401 22.39 -16.85 4.12
CA PRO A 401 21.29 -17.76 3.76
C PRO A 401 20.64 -18.51 4.92
N ASP A 402 21.20 -18.46 6.11
CA ASP A 402 20.68 -19.02 7.36
C ASP A 402 20.03 -17.96 8.28
N GLY A 403 19.89 -16.73 7.80
CA GLY A 403 19.29 -15.62 8.54
C GLY A 403 20.26 -14.86 9.43
N ARG A 404 21.53 -15.30 9.57
CA ARG A 404 22.54 -14.56 10.32
C ARG A 404 22.87 -13.22 9.65
N PRO A 405 23.16 -12.16 10.44
CA PRO A 405 23.71 -10.94 9.89
C PRO A 405 25.06 -11.20 9.18
N ARG A 406 25.24 -10.64 8.00
CA ARG A 406 26.52 -10.74 7.25
C ARG A 406 27.62 -9.98 8.01
N PRO A 407 28.84 -10.54 8.05
CA PRO A 407 29.99 -9.85 8.61
C PRO A 407 30.23 -8.50 7.90
N GLY A 408 30.46 -7.43 8.67
CA GLY A 408 30.71 -6.08 8.14
C GLY A 408 29.47 -5.29 7.67
N ALA A 409 28.30 -5.90 7.54
CA ALA A 409 27.09 -5.18 7.17
C ALA A 409 26.54 -4.26 8.28
N ALA A 410 26.96 -4.48 9.54
CA ALA A 410 26.58 -3.69 10.70
C ALA A 410 27.57 -2.58 11.07
N SER A 411 28.78 -2.58 10.51
CA SER A 411 29.87 -1.68 10.94
C SER A 411 29.87 -0.31 10.25
N ALA A 412 28.89 -0.03 9.38
CA ALA A 412 28.80 1.28 8.70
C ALA A 412 28.27 2.42 9.58
N ASP A 413 27.72 2.16 10.76
CA ASP A 413 27.05 3.18 11.58
C ASP A 413 27.49 3.29 13.06
N GLU A 414 28.51 2.56 13.52
CA GLU A 414 29.06 2.76 14.88
C GLU A 414 30.00 3.97 15.04
N ALA A 415 30.31 4.69 13.95
CA ALA A 415 30.95 5.98 14.07
C ALA A 415 29.90 7.04 14.43
N GLU A 416 29.99 7.61 15.63
CA GLU A 416 29.26 8.82 16.05
C GLU A 416 29.34 9.89 14.97
N VAL A 417 28.28 9.98 14.12
CA VAL A 417 28.23 10.98 13.07
C VAL A 417 27.72 12.26 13.69
N SER A 418 28.62 13.24 13.91
CA SER A 418 28.25 14.59 14.31
C SER A 418 27.10 15.14 13.43
N GLY A 419 26.23 15.99 14.01
CA GLY A 419 25.05 16.52 13.33
C GLY A 419 25.32 17.10 11.93
N LEU A 420 26.48 17.70 11.71
CA LEU A 420 26.94 18.21 10.40
C LEU A 420 27.13 17.09 9.35
N ARG A 421 27.73 15.95 9.72
CA ARG A 421 27.88 14.81 8.80
C ARG A 421 26.54 14.18 8.43
N ARG A 422 25.56 14.18 9.35
CA ARG A 422 24.20 13.70 9.06
C ARG A 422 23.51 14.56 8.01
N VAL A 423 23.64 15.89 8.09
CA VAL A 423 23.08 16.83 7.12
C VAL A 423 23.76 16.66 5.75
N VAL A 424 25.10 16.60 5.71
CA VAL A 424 25.87 16.40 4.47
C VAL A 424 25.52 15.03 3.82
N ARG A 425 25.44 13.95 4.62
CA ARG A 425 25.06 12.60 4.12
C ARG A 425 23.64 12.58 3.56
N ASN A 426 22.70 13.26 4.20
CA ASN A 426 21.32 13.36 3.72
C ASN A 426 21.26 14.16 2.41
N THR A 427 21.97 15.28 2.32
CA THR A 427 22.06 16.09 1.10
C THR A 427 22.74 15.34 -0.04
N MET A 428 23.83 14.62 0.20
CA MET A 428 24.48 13.78 -0.80
C MET A 428 23.58 12.60 -1.24
N ARG A 429 22.86 11.99 -0.31
CA ARG A 429 21.91 10.90 -0.61
C ARG A 429 20.74 11.42 -1.46
N ASP A 430 20.22 12.61 -1.17
CA ASP A 430 19.16 13.22 -1.95
C ASP A 430 19.65 13.67 -3.34
N ALA A 431 20.87 14.15 -3.45
CA ALA A 431 21.53 14.44 -4.72
C ALA A 431 21.77 13.16 -5.55
N ALA A 432 22.24 12.07 -4.93
CA ALA A 432 22.42 10.77 -5.58
C ALA A 432 21.09 10.16 -6.04
N ARG A 433 20.04 10.28 -5.23
CA ARG A 433 18.66 9.89 -5.59
C ARG A 433 18.16 10.71 -6.78
N GLY A 434 18.41 12.02 -6.79
CA GLY A 434 18.07 12.90 -7.90
C GLY A 434 18.80 12.52 -9.20
N ALA A 435 20.10 12.26 -9.13
CA ALA A 435 20.93 11.85 -10.28
C ALA A 435 20.50 10.47 -10.84
N TYR A 436 20.24 9.49 -9.97
CA TYR A 436 19.74 8.17 -10.38
C TYR A 436 18.37 8.28 -11.08
N ARG A 437 17.47 9.10 -10.56
CA ARG A 437 16.16 9.34 -11.17
C ARG A 437 16.26 10.00 -12.54
N HIS A 438 17.15 11.00 -12.71
CA HIS A 438 17.40 11.63 -14.01
C HIS A 438 17.96 10.62 -15.01
N GLY A 439 18.83 9.71 -14.57
CA GLY A 439 19.34 8.62 -15.38
C GLY A 439 18.22 7.66 -15.81
N VAL A 440 17.43 7.14 -14.89
CA VAL A 440 16.33 6.22 -15.19
C VAL A 440 15.30 6.86 -16.10
N GLN A 441 14.86 8.09 -15.84
CA GLN A 441 13.86 8.78 -16.67
C GLN A 441 14.34 9.11 -18.09
N ARG A 442 15.66 9.19 -18.32
CA ARG A 442 16.25 9.48 -19.64
C ARG A 442 16.71 8.25 -20.39
N VAL A 443 17.23 7.27 -19.67
CA VAL A 443 17.92 6.11 -20.26
C VAL A 443 17.01 4.88 -20.38
N ALA A 444 16.17 4.59 -19.39
CA ALA A 444 15.29 3.43 -19.42
C ALA A 444 14.34 3.38 -20.63
N PRO A 445 13.73 4.50 -21.07
CA PRO A 445 12.91 4.51 -22.27
C PRO A 445 13.72 4.23 -23.56
N VAL A 446 15.02 4.56 -23.58
CA VAL A 446 15.90 4.30 -24.71
C VAL A 446 16.30 2.83 -24.77
N ILE A 447 16.65 2.25 -23.60
CA ILE A 447 17.00 0.82 -23.51
C ILE A 447 15.81 -0.07 -23.88
N ARG A 448 14.60 0.27 -23.45
CA ARG A 448 13.38 -0.44 -23.83
C ARG A 448 13.17 -0.46 -25.35
N ARG A 449 13.32 0.68 -26.02
CA ARG A 449 13.22 0.77 -27.48
C ARG A 449 14.27 -0.07 -28.23
N MET A 450 15.46 -0.21 -27.65
CA MET A 450 16.53 -1.02 -28.25
C MET A 450 16.32 -2.51 -28.03
N GLY A 451 15.52 -2.91 -27.04
CA GLY A 451 15.16 -4.29 -26.76
C GLY A 451 13.87 -4.77 -27.47
N GLU A 452 13.12 -3.85 -28.12
CA GLU A 452 11.92 -4.13 -28.90
C GLU A 452 12.20 -4.22 -30.43
N LEU A 453 13.46 -4.11 -30.85
CA LEU A 453 13.97 -4.38 -32.20
C LEU A 453 14.61 -5.76 -32.27
#